data_b75ade3449a5654ebf9ae85823cf2d07
#
_entry.id   b75ade3449a5654ebf9ae85823cf2d07
#
_cell.length_a   1.000
_cell.length_b   1.000
_cell.length_c   1.000
_cell.angle_alpha   90.00
_cell.angle_beta   90.00
_cell.angle_gamma   90.00
#
_symmetry.space_group_name_H-M   'P 1'
#
loop_
_entity.id
_entity.type
_entity.pdbx_description
1 polymer ?
#
loop_
_entity_poly.entity_id
_entity_poly.type
_entity_poly.pdbx_seq_one_letter_code
_entity_poly.pdbx_strand_id
1 'polypeptide(L)'
;MSMERRLKKLNGLQSVYIEVDNNPASELEPLQDMIDDLDNDIEQIEVFTMEDTPVKSTHRAVGIDIGTGFISCAEMEGDNVQFRKVRDAFFKLNPSQFLEGSATQFGENMLKTSGAHYVKVDDILYVLGDSAFQFASLFHQECLRPMSKGVLNPKEPVSNLMVGELVKAVAGPPQTENDILYYCVPAAPIDADFDVEYHKQILGDVFKELGYKNINVMTEGLAVVYSELADTAYTGIGMSFGAGMCNIVYSFMGIPVFSFSLSRGGDWIDEHAAMHTDETNNVVTSVKEKGGFSITEPSNGIQKAISIYYDSLLTYLVEQFKILYEKTPRKELPNVLNPMPIVIAGGTSLAQGFVERLRELTSEDFPVPISEIKHAEEPLFAVSNGLYQAAKLSNT
;
A
#
# COMPACT_ATOMS: atom_id res chain seq x y z
N MET A 1 -22.89 23.92 20.85
CA MET A 1 -22.28 23.92 19.51
C MET A 1 -22.12 25.37 19.13
N SER A 2 -20.91 25.86 18.85
CA SER A 2 -20.69 27.26 18.58
C SER A 2 -21.31 27.69 17.24
N MET A 3 -21.80 28.92 17.20
CA MET A 3 -22.47 29.57 16.06
C MET A 3 -21.67 29.47 14.72
N GLU A 4 -20.35 29.42 14.78
CA GLU A 4 -19.47 29.24 13.63
C GLU A 4 -19.65 27.90 12.87
N ARG A 5 -20.05 26.82 13.52
CA ARG A 5 -20.30 25.52 12.87
C ARG A 5 -21.60 25.49 12.07
N ARG A 6 -22.59 26.32 12.40
CA ARG A 6 -23.87 26.43 11.67
C ARG A 6 -23.73 27.22 10.37
N LEU A 7 -22.91 28.27 10.35
CA LEU A 7 -22.73 29.14 9.18
C LEU A 7 -21.90 28.54 8.05
N LYS A 8 -21.05 27.55 8.32
CA LYS A 8 -20.25 26.85 7.30
C LYS A 8 -21.03 25.83 6.46
N LYS A 9 -22.27 25.53 6.81
CA LYS A 9 -23.12 24.55 6.06
C LYS A 9 -24.02 25.17 4.98
N LEU A 10 -24.00 26.48 4.81
CA LEU A 10 -24.79 27.17 3.79
C LEU A 10 -23.88 27.58 2.61
N ASN A 11 -23.77 26.72 1.63
CA ASN A 11 -23.20 27.07 0.34
C ASN A 11 -24.07 28.10 -0.37
N GLY A 12 -23.64 29.34 -0.44
CA GLY A 12 -24.25 30.32 -1.33
C GLY A 12 -24.56 31.71 -0.78
N LEU A 13 -24.27 32.00 0.49
CA LEU A 13 -24.48 33.37 1.04
C LEU A 13 -23.13 34.03 1.29
N GLN A 14 -23.02 35.29 0.78
CA GLN A 14 -21.87 36.16 1.02
C GLN A 14 -21.59 36.33 2.50
N SER A 15 -20.31 36.27 2.87
CA SER A 15 -19.84 36.51 4.23
C SER A 15 -20.25 37.90 4.72
N VAL A 16 -21.12 37.97 5.72
CA VAL A 16 -21.44 39.17 6.45
C VAL A 16 -20.51 39.23 7.65
N TYR A 17 -19.62 40.21 7.68
CA TYR A 17 -18.83 40.56 8.86
C TYR A 17 -19.67 41.44 9.76
N ILE A 18 -19.90 41.04 11.00
CA ILE A 18 -20.48 41.88 12.06
C ILE A 18 -19.34 42.23 13.01
N GLU A 19 -18.94 43.48 13.07
CA GLU A 19 -18.12 44.03 14.16
C GLU A 19 -19.00 44.14 15.41
N VAL A 20 -18.65 43.45 16.46
CA VAL A 20 -19.34 43.48 17.75
C VAL A 20 -18.65 44.54 18.62
N ASP A 21 -19.29 45.69 18.84
CA ASP A 21 -18.88 46.68 19.82
C ASP A 21 -19.37 46.28 21.24
N ASN A 22 -18.51 46.48 22.23
CA ASN A 22 -18.66 45.96 23.58
C ASN A 22 -19.76 46.63 24.42
N ASN A 23 -21.05 46.41 24.13
CA ASN A 23 -22.13 46.75 25.06
C ASN A 23 -23.21 45.67 25.14
N PRO A 24 -23.36 44.95 26.25
CA PRO A 24 -24.03 43.61 26.26
C PRO A 24 -25.53 43.63 26.54
N ALA A 25 -26.28 44.73 26.45
CA ALA A 25 -27.65 44.73 26.98
C ALA A 25 -28.78 45.19 26.06
N SER A 26 -28.52 45.70 24.86
CA SER A 26 -29.60 46.27 24.04
C SER A 26 -29.72 45.74 22.58
N GLU A 27 -28.95 44.73 22.21
CA GLU A 27 -28.91 44.22 20.83
C GLU A 27 -29.33 42.74 20.68
N LEU A 28 -29.91 42.12 21.70
CA LEU A 28 -30.29 40.71 21.65
C LEU A 28 -31.68 40.44 21.02
N GLU A 29 -32.62 41.41 21.06
CA GLU A 29 -33.97 41.20 20.53
C GLU A 29 -33.99 41.06 18.99
N PRO A 30 -33.23 41.80 18.17
CA PRO A 30 -33.23 41.59 16.73
C PRO A 30 -32.57 40.28 16.27
N LEU A 31 -31.67 39.77 17.09
CA LEU A 31 -30.98 38.50 16.81
C LEU A 31 -31.85 37.27 17.14
N GLN A 32 -32.74 37.41 18.13
CA GLN A 32 -33.66 36.34 18.52
C GLN A 32 -34.74 36.12 17.44
N ASP A 33 -35.29 37.24 16.89
CA ASP A 33 -36.26 37.15 15.79
C ASP A 33 -35.66 36.52 14.52
N MET A 34 -34.37 36.83 14.20
CA MET A 34 -33.65 36.19 13.10
C MET A 34 -33.37 34.71 13.37
N ILE A 35 -33.20 34.30 14.61
CA ILE A 35 -32.97 32.87 14.97
C ILE A 35 -34.29 32.11 14.87
N ASP A 36 -35.37 32.70 15.32
CA ASP A 36 -36.70 32.10 15.28
C ASP A 36 -37.23 31.95 13.84
N ASP A 37 -36.90 32.90 12.94
CA ASP A 37 -37.18 32.80 11.51
C ASP A 37 -36.33 31.69 10.83
N LEU A 38 -35.07 31.55 11.22
CA LEU A 38 -34.18 30.48 10.74
C LEU A 38 -34.62 29.08 11.21
N ASP A 39 -35.14 28.97 12.41
CA ASP A 39 -35.66 27.69 12.92
C ASP A 39 -36.99 27.31 12.24
N ASN A 40 -37.85 28.27 11.84
CA ASN A 40 -39.03 28.02 11.02
C ASN A 40 -38.71 27.60 9.57
N ASP A 41 -37.65 28.14 8.97
CA ASP A 41 -37.20 27.73 7.63
C ASP A 41 -36.56 26.33 7.64
N ILE A 42 -36.00 25.91 8.79
CA ILE A 42 -35.41 24.58 8.97
C ILE A 42 -36.48 23.49 9.12
N GLU A 43 -37.65 23.80 9.70
CA GLU A 43 -38.76 22.83 9.80
C GLU A 43 -39.41 22.52 8.45
N GLN A 44 -39.21 23.34 7.40
CA GLN A 44 -39.70 23.08 6.05
C GLN A 44 -38.68 22.36 5.15
N ILE A 45 -37.47 22.12 5.63
CA ILE A 45 -36.53 21.23 4.92
C ILE A 45 -36.95 19.80 5.20
N GLU A 46 -37.65 19.19 4.26
CA GLU A 46 -37.80 17.72 4.23
C GLU A 46 -36.39 17.12 4.35
N VAL A 47 -36.09 16.64 5.56
CA VAL A 47 -34.91 15.79 5.74
C VAL A 47 -35.21 14.51 4.96
N PHE A 48 -34.72 14.41 3.74
CA PHE A 48 -34.58 13.14 3.07
C PHE A 48 -33.66 12.30 3.97
N THR A 49 -34.23 11.56 4.89
CA THR A 49 -33.59 10.39 5.44
C THR A 49 -33.42 9.45 4.25
N MET A 50 -32.21 9.43 3.67
CA MET A 50 -31.81 8.25 2.92
C MET A 50 -31.98 7.09 3.91
N GLU A 51 -33.05 6.31 3.74
CA GLU A 51 -33.07 4.97 4.29
C GLU A 51 -31.78 4.32 3.78
N ASP A 52 -30.95 3.87 4.71
CA ASP A 52 -29.81 3.01 4.45
C ASP A 52 -30.32 1.65 3.94
N THR A 53 -30.94 1.64 2.80
CA THR A 53 -30.98 0.45 1.97
C THR A 53 -29.57 0.35 1.39
N PRO A 54 -28.80 -0.68 1.72
CA PRO A 54 -27.53 -0.90 1.08
C PRO A 54 -27.83 -1.03 -0.41
N VAL A 55 -27.54 0.03 -1.16
CA VAL A 55 -27.52 -0.05 -2.63
C VAL A 55 -26.48 -1.12 -2.90
N LYS A 56 -26.91 -2.33 -3.28
CA LYS A 56 -26.00 -3.35 -3.78
C LYS A 56 -25.24 -2.68 -4.90
N SER A 57 -23.99 -2.33 -4.66
CA SER A 57 -23.10 -1.81 -5.67
C SER A 57 -23.18 -2.77 -6.85
N THR A 58 -23.63 -2.29 -8.01
CA THR A 58 -23.74 -3.09 -9.23
C THR A 58 -22.35 -3.33 -9.85
N HIS A 59 -21.29 -2.87 -9.21
CA HIS A 59 -19.93 -2.85 -9.72
C HIS A 59 -19.00 -3.56 -8.75
N ARG A 60 -18.14 -4.41 -9.29
CA ARG A 60 -17.06 -5.05 -8.51
C ARG A 60 -15.98 -4.02 -8.25
N ALA A 61 -15.59 -3.87 -6.98
CA ALA A 61 -14.42 -3.12 -6.56
C ALA A 61 -13.24 -4.09 -6.40
N VAL A 62 -12.09 -3.73 -6.94
CA VAL A 62 -10.89 -4.58 -6.92
C VAL A 62 -9.68 -3.73 -6.52
N GLY A 63 -8.94 -4.16 -5.52
CA GLY A 63 -7.68 -3.58 -5.10
C GLY A 63 -6.53 -4.53 -5.41
N ILE A 64 -5.51 -4.08 -6.16
CA ILE A 64 -4.36 -4.90 -6.54
C ILE A 64 -3.06 -4.23 -6.11
N ASP A 65 -2.33 -4.90 -5.24
CA ASP A 65 -0.98 -4.54 -4.84
C ASP A 65 0.04 -5.33 -5.66
N ILE A 66 0.93 -4.63 -6.36
CA ILE A 66 1.99 -5.23 -7.19
C ILE A 66 3.34 -4.94 -6.54
N GLY A 67 3.68 -5.78 -5.57
CA GLY A 67 4.92 -5.64 -4.81
C GLY A 67 6.06 -6.55 -5.33
N THR A 68 7.29 -6.22 -4.97
CA THR A 68 8.50 -6.98 -5.35
C THR A 68 8.51 -8.42 -4.83
N GLY A 69 7.85 -8.71 -3.72
CA GLY A 69 7.80 -10.05 -3.15
C GLY A 69 6.56 -10.84 -3.53
N PHE A 70 5.42 -10.17 -3.55
CA PHE A 70 4.11 -10.75 -3.83
C PHE A 70 3.24 -9.78 -4.59
N ILE A 71 2.38 -10.30 -5.44
CA ILE A 71 1.24 -9.59 -6.00
C ILE A 71 0.02 -10.04 -5.20
N SER A 72 -0.77 -9.11 -4.66
CA SER A 72 -1.97 -9.42 -3.89
C SER A 72 -3.19 -8.70 -4.41
N CYS A 73 -4.36 -9.32 -4.21
CA CYS A 73 -5.66 -8.80 -4.61
C CYS A 73 -6.63 -8.86 -3.44
N ALA A 74 -7.41 -7.79 -3.29
CA ALA A 74 -8.56 -7.75 -2.38
C ALA A 74 -9.83 -7.42 -3.17
N GLU A 75 -10.90 -8.18 -2.94
CA GLU A 75 -12.21 -7.95 -3.54
C GLU A 75 -13.32 -8.54 -2.65
N MET A 76 -14.57 -8.14 -2.90
CA MET A 76 -15.71 -8.71 -2.20
C MET A 76 -16.11 -10.05 -2.83
N GLU A 77 -16.28 -11.07 -2.00
CA GLU A 77 -16.92 -12.32 -2.38
C GLU A 77 -18.01 -12.64 -1.35
N GLY A 78 -19.27 -12.59 -1.81
CA GLY A 78 -20.40 -12.61 -0.87
C GLY A 78 -20.40 -11.38 0.02
N ASP A 79 -20.40 -11.58 1.34
CA ASP A 79 -20.40 -10.52 2.36
C ASP A 79 -19.01 -10.27 2.97
N ASN A 80 -17.97 -10.96 2.48
CA ASN A 80 -16.63 -10.87 3.05
C ASN A 80 -15.61 -10.39 2.01
N VAL A 81 -14.60 -9.65 2.48
CA VAL A 81 -13.43 -9.33 1.66
C VAL A 81 -12.56 -10.58 1.56
N GLN A 82 -12.26 -10.98 0.33
CA GLN A 82 -11.34 -12.08 0.05
C GLN A 82 -9.99 -11.54 -0.40
N PHE A 83 -8.95 -12.15 0.16
CA PHE A 83 -7.58 -11.84 -0.16
C PHE A 83 -6.93 -13.00 -0.91
N ARG A 84 -6.30 -12.68 -2.04
CA ARG A 84 -5.50 -13.63 -2.82
C ARG A 84 -4.12 -13.05 -3.02
N LYS A 85 -3.11 -13.90 -3.04
CA LYS A 85 -1.73 -13.50 -3.36
C LYS A 85 -1.02 -14.56 -4.16
N VAL A 86 -0.05 -14.12 -4.95
CA VAL A 86 0.91 -14.97 -5.66
C VAL A 86 2.29 -14.37 -5.48
N ARG A 87 3.31 -15.23 -5.42
CA ARG A 87 4.70 -14.76 -5.35
C ARG A 87 5.09 -14.08 -6.67
N ASP A 88 5.70 -12.92 -6.58
CA ASP A 88 6.23 -12.20 -7.74
C ASP A 88 7.55 -12.80 -8.18
N ALA A 89 7.46 -13.93 -8.87
CA ALA A 89 8.61 -14.72 -9.28
C ALA A 89 8.32 -15.54 -10.53
N PHE A 90 9.36 -15.79 -11.32
CA PHE A 90 9.32 -16.74 -12.41
C PHE A 90 10.64 -17.52 -12.55
N PHE A 91 10.54 -18.71 -13.14
CA PHE A 91 11.68 -19.55 -13.47
C PHE A 91 11.67 -19.87 -14.96
N LYS A 92 12.79 -19.61 -15.62
CA LYS A 92 12.96 -19.86 -17.07
C LYS A 92 13.39 -21.31 -17.29
N LEU A 93 12.45 -22.16 -17.65
CA LEU A 93 12.73 -23.54 -18.04
C LEU A 93 12.98 -23.62 -19.53
N ASN A 94 14.21 -23.93 -19.92
CA ASN A 94 14.55 -24.23 -21.30
C ASN A 94 14.72 -25.75 -21.46
N PRO A 95 13.69 -26.47 -21.94
CA PRO A 95 13.74 -27.92 -22.01
C PRO A 95 14.84 -28.49 -22.90
N SER A 96 15.28 -27.74 -23.92
CA SER A 96 16.35 -28.15 -24.82
C SER A 96 17.73 -28.29 -24.14
N GLN A 97 17.91 -27.68 -22.96
CA GLN A 97 19.13 -27.83 -22.16
C GLN A 97 19.22 -29.20 -21.46
N PHE A 98 18.12 -29.90 -21.32
CA PHE A 98 18.04 -31.14 -20.55
C PHE A 98 17.71 -32.37 -21.38
N LEU A 99 17.12 -32.21 -22.57
CA LEU A 99 16.63 -33.29 -23.41
C LEU A 99 16.79 -32.94 -24.89
N GLU A 100 17.24 -33.92 -25.71
CA GLU A 100 17.22 -33.82 -27.16
C GLU A 100 15.83 -34.18 -27.71
N GLY A 101 15.41 -33.53 -28.78
CA GLY A 101 14.16 -33.79 -29.50
C GLY A 101 12.92 -33.10 -28.93
N SER A 102 11.86 -33.82 -28.59
CA SER A 102 10.57 -33.26 -28.13
C SER A 102 10.59 -32.67 -26.72
N ALA A 103 11.69 -31.99 -26.35
CA ALA A 103 11.98 -31.50 -25.00
C ALA A 103 10.91 -30.55 -24.49
N THR A 104 10.40 -29.63 -25.34
CA THR A 104 9.39 -28.64 -24.95
C THR A 104 8.06 -29.31 -24.56
N GLN A 105 7.63 -30.31 -25.32
CA GLN A 105 6.38 -31.03 -25.02
C GLN A 105 6.51 -31.87 -23.75
N PHE A 106 7.69 -32.45 -23.49
CA PHE A 106 7.96 -33.13 -22.24
C PHE A 106 7.92 -32.16 -21.05
N GLY A 107 8.57 -31.00 -21.17
CA GLY A 107 8.53 -29.95 -20.16
C GLY A 107 7.11 -29.47 -19.87
N GLU A 108 6.30 -29.21 -20.91
CA GLU A 108 4.90 -28.84 -20.74
C GLU A 108 4.08 -29.93 -20.01
N ASN A 109 4.27 -31.19 -20.36
CA ASN A 109 3.57 -32.29 -19.70
C ASN A 109 3.97 -32.41 -18.23
N MET A 110 5.24 -32.21 -17.90
CA MET A 110 5.73 -32.20 -16.53
C MET A 110 5.07 -31.05 -15.72
N LEU A 111 5.02 -29.83 -16.27
CA LEU A 111 4.38 -28.70 -15.63
C LEU A 111 2.87 -28.90 -15.43
N LYS A 112 2.18 -29.40 -16.45
CA LYS A 112 0.75 -29.76 -16.36
C LYS A 112 0.49 -30.81 -15.27
N THR A 113 1.31 -31.85 -15.22
CA THR A 113 1.16 -32.94 -14.22
C THR A 113 1.42 -32.43 -12.80
N SER A 114 2.36 -31.49 -12.62
CA SER A 114 2.64 -30.89 -11.31
C SER A 114 1.63 -29.82 -10.90
N GLY A 115 0.71 -29.41 -11.79
CA GLY A 115 -0.22 -28.31 -11.53
C GLY A 115 0.45 -26.93 -11.50
N ALA A 116 1.67 -26.82 -12.03
CA ALA A 116 2.40 -25.55 -12.03
C ALA A 116 1.77 -24.53 -12.98
N HIS A 117 1.67 -23.30 -12.54
CA HIS A 117 1.30 -22.17 -13.41
C HIS A 117 2.49 -21.83 -14.31
N TYR A 118 2.30 -21.78 -15.61
CA TYR A 118 3.35 -21.44 -16.54
C TYR A 118 2.83 -20.77 -17.81
N VAL A 119 3.72 -20.04 -18.46
CA VAL A 119 3.51 -19.41 -19.78
C VAL A 119 4.58 -19.89 -20.74
N LYS A 120 4.19 -20.12 -21.98
CA LYS A 120 5.11 -20.44 -23.07
C LYS A 120 5.32 -19.21 -23.96
N VAL A 121 6.57 -18.83 -24.11
CA VAL A 121 6.98 -17.77 -25.04
C VAL A 121 8.02 -18.39 -25.96
N ASP A 122 7.70 -18.48 -27.25
CA ASP A 122 8.46 -19.27 -28.22
C ASP A 122 8.61 -20.74 -27.77
N ASP A 123 9.85 -21.21 -27.61
CA ASP A 123 10.14 -22.56 -27.10
C ASP A 123 10.57 -22.60 -25.63
N ILE A 124 10.41 -21.48 -24.91
CA ILE A 124 10.77 -21.34 -23.51
C ILE A 124 9.54 -21.41 -22.65
N LEU A 125 9.60 -22.17 -21.57
CA LEU A 125 8.56 -22.29 -20.58
C LEU A 125 8.93 -21.41 -19.36
N TYR A 126 8.07 -20.48 -19.00
CA TYR A 126 8.22 -19.63 -17.83
C TYR A 126 7.27 -20.14 -16.75
N VAL A 127 7.82 -20.74 -15.70
CA VAL A 127 7.06 -21.19 -14.53
C VAL A 127 6.87 -20.00 -13.62
N LEU A 128 5.67 -19.81 -13.07
CA LEU A 128 5.28 -18.60 -12.33
C LEU A 128 4.96 -18.89 -10.86
N GLY A 129 5.10 -17.87 -10.05
CA GLY A 129 4.67 -17.87 -8.65
C GLY A 129 5.47 -18.81 -7.77
N ASP A 130 4.79 -19.48 -6.83
CA ASP A 130 5.44 -20.41 -5.87
C ASP A 130 6.08 -21.62 -6.56
N SER A 131 5.50 -22.09 -7.65
CA SER A 131 6.07 -23.17 -8.46
C SER A 131 7.44 -22.79 -9.03
N ALA A 132 7.67 -21.51 -9.35
CA ALA A 132 8.96 -21.03 -9.84
C ALA A 132 10.11 -21.35 -8.87
N PHE A 133 9.90 -21.15 -7.56
CA PHE A 133 10.90 -21.47 -6.53
C PHE A 133 11.18 -22.97 -6.44
N GLN A 134 10.13 -23.79 -6.53
CA GLN A 134 10.27 -25.25 -6.49
C GLN A 134 11.09 -25.74 -7.68
N PHE A 135 10.77 -25.27 -8.88
CA PHE A 135 11.50 -25.67 -10.09
C PHE A 135 12.93 -25.10 -10.12
N ALA A 136 13.13 -23.82 -9.74
CA ALA A 136 14.46 -23.23 -9.64
C ALA A 136 15.37 -24.03 -8.69
N SER A 137 14.84 -24.43 -7.51
CA SER A 137 15.54 -25.28 -6.56
C SER A 137 15.87 -26.66 -7.13
N LEU A 138 14.91 -27.30 -7.81
CA LEU A 138 15.09 -28.62 -8.42
C LEU A 138 16.22 -28.61 -9.48
N PHE A 139 16.33 -27.53 -10.23
CA PHE A 139 17.33 -27.38 -11.29
C PHE A 139 18.61 -26.69 -10.81
N HIS A 140 18.75 -26.36 -9.50
CA HIS A 140 19.89 -25.63 -8.95
C HIS A 140 20.17 -24.31 -9.66
N GLN A 141 19.11 -23.58 -10.02
CA GLN A 141 19.17 -22.28 -10.68
C GLN A 141 18.50 -21.20 -9.84
N GLU A 142 18.73 -19.94 -10.19
CA GLU A 142 18.10 -18.83 -9.51
C GLU A 142 16.68 -18.61 -10.02
N CYS A 143 15.80 -18.19 -9.12
CA CYS A 143 14.47 -17.71 -9.43
C CYS A 143 14.55 -16.23 -9.81
N LEU A 144 13.92 -15.85 -10.90
CA LEU A 144 13.90 -14.47 -11.39
C LEU A 144 12.67 -13.73 -10.85
N ARG A 145 12.75 -12.40 -10.78
CA ARG A 145 11.65 -11.55 -10.34
C ARG A 145 11.30 -10.51 -11.40
N PRO A 146 10.02 -10.41 -11.78
CA PRO A 146 9.53 -9.34 -12.66
C PRO A 146 9.71 -7.95 -12.08
N MET A 147 9.67 -7.85 -10.73
CA MET A 147 9.82 -6.59 -10.01
C MET A 147 11.16 -6.51 -9.27
N SER A 148 11.72 -5.33 -9.19
CA SER A 148 12.94 -5.03 -8.43
C SER A 148 12.82 -3.64 -7.82
N LYS A 149 13.11 -3.50 -6.54
CA LYS A 149 13.03 -2.20 -5.82
C LYS A 149 11.70 -1.47 -6.05
N GLY A 150 10.59 -2.20 -5.95
CA GLY A 150 9.24 -1.64 -6.07
C GLY A 150 8.77 -1.29 -7.48
N VAL A 151 9.58 -1.48 -8.51
CA VAL A 151 9.22 -1.18 -9.91
C VAL A 151 9.53 -2.36 -10.81
N LEU A 152 9.02 -2.33 -12.05
CA LEU A 152 9.34 -3.34 -13.06
C LEU A 152 10.85 -3.47 -13.25
N ASN A 153 11.34 -4.70 -13.28
CA ASN A 153 12.75 -5.00 -13.36
C ASN A 153 13.29 -4.75 -14.78
N PRO A 154 14.09 -3.71 -15.00
CA PRO A 154 14.58 -3.39 -16.34
C PRO A 154 15.59 -4.42 -16.89
N LYS A 155 16.10 -5.31 -16.05
CA LYS A 155 17.04 -6.37 -16.44
C LYS A 155 16.32 -7.60 -17.00
N GLU A 156 15.01 -7.71 -16.80
CA GLU A 156 14.20 -8.84 -17.23
C GLU A 156 13.26 -8.42 -18.37
N PRO A 157 13.59 -8.73 -19.64
CA PRO A 157 12.82 -8.30 -20.81
C PRO A 157 11.37 -8.79 -20.83
N VAL A 158 11.07 -9.86 -20.10
CA VAL A 158 9.73 -10.47 -20.04
C VAL A 158 8.92 -10.00 -18.82
N SER A 159 9.42 -9.04 -18.03
CA SER A 159 8.78 -8.58 -16.78
C SER A 159 7.32 -8.20 -16.97
N ASN A 160 7.00 -7.41 -18.01
CA ASN A 160 5.63 -6.95 -18.27
C ASN A 160 4.68 -8.12 -18.50
N LEU A 161 5.11 -9.10 -19.30
CA LEU A 161 4.32 -10.31 -19.57
C LEU A 161 4.13 -11.14 -18.30
N MET A 162 5.20 -11.33 -17.52
CA MET A 162 5.14 -12.13 -16.29
C MET A 162 4.23 -11.48 -15.25
N VAL A 163 4.32 -10.16 -15.04
CA VAL A 163 3.39 -9.43 -14.16
C VAL A 163 1.96 -9.57 -14.66
N GLY A 164 1.71 -9.41 -15.96
CA GLY A 164 0.37 -9.57 -16.54
C GLY A 164 -0.24 -10.95 -16.25
N GLU A 165 0.55 -12.01 -16.41
CA GLU A 165 0.08 -13.38 -16.13
C GLU A 165 -0.13 -13.65 -14.63
N LEU A 166 0.73 -13.09 -13.76
CA LEU A 166 0.56 -13.19 -12.31
C LEU A 166 -0.67 -12.41 -11.83
N VAL A 167 -0.92 -11.22 -12.39
CA VAL A 167 -2.14 -10.44 -12.11
C VAL A 167 -3.40 -11.19 -12.56
N LYS A 168 -3.40 -11.82 -13.74
CA LYS A 168 -4.49 -12.69 -14.19
C LYS A 168 -4.80 -13.81 -13.19
N ALA A 169 -3.76 -14.37 -12.58
CA ALA A 169 -3.90 -15.48 -11.62
C ALA A 169 -4.60 -15.03 -10.31
N VAL A 170 -4.40 -13.79 -9.86
CA VAL A 170 -4.95 -13.30 -8.58
C VAL A 170 -6.24 -12.51 -8.72
N ALA A 171 -6.39 -11.70 -9.78
CA ALA A 171 -7.53 -10.81 -9.97
C ALA A 171 -8.49 -11.29 -11.05
N GLY A 172 -7.99 -11.96 -12.09
CA GLY A 172 -8.77 -12.30 -13.28
C GLY A 172 -9.19 -11.07 -14.09
N PRO A 173 -9.97 -11.29 -15.16
CA PRO A 173 -10.57 -10.21 -15.96
C PRO A 173 -11.72 -9.53 -15.20
N PRO A 174 -12.15 -8.32 -15.62
CA PRO A 174 -13.36 -7.70 -15.09
C PRO A 174 -14.59 -8.58 -15.37
N GLN A 175 -15.55 -8.57 -14.45
CA GLN A 175 -16.83 -9.26 -14.60
C GLN A 175 -17.84 -8.42 -15.36
N THR A 176 -17.73 -7.10 -15.24
CA THR A 176 -18.56 -6.11 -15.93
C THR A 176 -17.73 -4.93 -16.43
N GLU A 177 -18.29 -4.15 -17.36
CA GLU A 177 -17.64 -2.93 -17.86
C GLU A 177 -17.50 -1.84 -16.80
N ASN A 178 -18.25 -1.93 -15.72
CA ASN A 178 -18.31 -0.94 -14.67
C ASN A 178 -17.41 -1.31 -13.45
N ASP A 179 -16.73 -2.46 -13.49
CA ASP A 179 -15.83 -2.85 -12.43
C ASP A 179 -14.76 -1.77 -12.25
N ILE A 180 -14.48 -1.40 -11.00
CA ILE A 180 -13.49 -0.38 -10.65
C ILE A 180 -12.28 -1.07 -10.06
N LEU A 181 -11.15 -0.82 -10.67
CA LEU A 181 -9.85 -1.31 -10.22
C LEU A 181 -8.99 -0.16 -9.70
N TYR A 182 -8.42 -0.37 -8.53
CA TYR A 182 -7.31 0.42 -8.00
C TYR A 182 -6.06 -0.44 -7.93
N TYR A 183 -4.93 0.10 -8.39
CA TYR A 183 -3.63 -0.50 -8.20
C TYR A 183 -2.67 0.48 -7.53
N CYS A 184 -1.60 -0.03 -6.92
CA CYS A 184 -0.61 0.82 -6.30
C CYS A 184 0.63 1.02 -7.16
N VAL A 185 1.29 2.13 -6.84
CA VAL A 185 2.67 2.42 -7.24
C VAL A 185 3.42 2.96 -6.03
N PRO A 186 4.76 2.84 -5.96
CA PRO A 186 5.50 3.50 -4.91
C PRO A 186 5.38 5.02 -5.01
N ALA A 187 5.54 5.72 -3.89
CA ALA A 187 5.81 7.15 -3.92
C ALA A 187 7.17 7.42 -4.56
N ALA A 188 7.48 8.67 -4.90
CA ALA A 188 8.78 9.02 -5.44
C ALA A 188 9.90 8.63 -4.45
N PRO A 189 10.92 7.86 -4.87
CA PRO A 189 12.04 7.49 -4.01
C PRO A 189 12.91 8.73 -3.74
N ILE A 190 13.38 8.85 -2.51
CA ILE A 190 14.26 9.96 -2.10
C ILE A 190 15.72 9.56 -2.00
N ASP A 191 16.02 8.29 -2.10
CA ASP A 191 17.36 7.68 -1.98
C ASP A 191 17.78 6.90 -3.23
N ALA A 192 17.03 7.05 -4.33
CA ALA A 192 17.34 6.43 -5.62
C ALA A 192 16.90 7.33 -6.78
N ASP A 193 17.59 7.21 -7.91
CA ASP A 193 17.32 7.97 -9.12
C ASP A 193 16.67 7.04 -10.17
N PHE A 194 15.36 6.75 -9.98
CA PHE A 194 14.55 6.08 -10.98
C PHE A 194 13.13 6.66 -11.02
N ASP A 195 12.54 6.62 -12.19
CA ASP A 195 11.21 7.15 -12.44
C ASP A 195 10.14 6.08 -12.24
N VAL A 196 9.12 6.43 -11.46
CA VAL A 196 7.94 5.59 -11.20
C VAL A 196 6.91 5.68 -12.34
N GLU A 197 6.95 6.72 -13.17
CA GLU A 197 5.93 6.98 -14.18
C GLU A 197 5.90 5.89 -15.27
N TYR A 198 7.07 5.40 -15.70
CA TYR A 198 7.14 4.27 -16.64
C TYR A 198 6.44 3.03 -16.07
N HIS A 199 6.75 2.68 -14.82
CA HIS A 199 6.14 1.55 -14.12
C HIS A 199 4.61 1.70 -14.04
N LYS A 200 4.12 2.87 -13.65
CA LYS A 200 2.70 3.20 -13.56
C LYS A 200 1.99 3.04 -14.90
N GLN A 201 2.57 3.55 -15.99
CA GLN A 201 1.98 3.43 -17.33
C GLN A 201 1.90 1.99 -17.79
N ILE A 202 2.98 1.23 -17.69
CA ILE A 202 3.00 -0.19 -18.10
C ILE A 202 1.98 -1.01 -17.33
N LEU A 203 1.87 -0.83 -16.01
CA LEU A 203 0.85 -1.52 -15.23
C LEU A 203 -0.57 -1.12 -15.66
N GLY A 204 -0.81 0.17 -15.90
CA GLY A 204 -2.07 0.65 -16.43
C GLY A 204 -2.44 -0.02 -17.77
N ASP A 205 -1.46 -0.24 -18.65
CA ASP A 205 -1.67 -0.91 -19.91
C ASP A 205 -1.93 -2.41 -19.74
N VAL A 206 -1.24 -3.08 -18.81
CA VAL A 206 -1.54 -4.48 -18.44
C VAL A 206 -3.01 -4.62 -18.00
N PHE A 207 -3.52 -3.71 -17.18
CA PHE A 207 -4.92 -3.77 -16.74
C PHE A 207 -5.92 -3.48 -17.87
N LYS A 208 -5.58 -2.56 -18.80
CA LYS A 208 -6.40 -2.34 -20.01
C LYS A 208 -6.43 -3.57 -20.90
N GLU A 209 -5.30 -4.24 -21.10
CA GLU A 209 -5.22 -5.50 -21.85
C GLU A 209 -6.03 -6.63 -21.20
N LEU A 210 -6.13 -6.64 -19.87
CA LEU A 210 -7.02 -7.55 -19.14
C LEU A 210 -8.51 -7.22 -19.31
N GLY A 211 -8.84 -6.04 -19.85
CA GLY A 211 -10.20 -5.60 -20.15
C GLY A 211 -10.80 -4.62 -19.15
N TYR A 212 -10.06 -4.19 -18.11
CA TYR A 212 -10.54 -3.16 -17.18
C TYR A 212 -10.66 -1.81 -17.87
N LYS A 213 -11.77 -1.10 -17.63
CA LYS A 213 -12.03 0.25 -18.19
C LYS A 213 -11.86 1.34 -17.14
N ASN A 214 -12.25 1.09 -15.89
CA ASN A 214 -12.15 2.03 -14.79
C ASN A 214 -10.92 1.69 -13.93
N ILE A 215 -9.78 2.24 -14.31
CA ILE A 215 -8.48 1.96 -13.70
C ILE A 215 -8.00 3.20 -12.97
N ASN A 216 -7.69 3.05 -11.69
CA ASN A 216 -7.20 4.12 -10.84
C ASN A 216 -5.88 3.71 -10.17
N VAL A 217 -5.10 4.69 -9.76
CA VAL A 217 -3.80 4.49 -9.13
C VAL A 217 -3.72 5.22 -7.79
N MET A 218 -3.06 4.60 -6.83
CA MET A 218 -2.79 5.18 -5.50
C MET A 218 -1.37 4.80 -5.07
N THR A 219 -0.77 5.60 -4.19
CA THR A 219 0.52 5.22 -3.58
C THR A 219 0.30 4.18 -2.46
N GLU A 220 1.27 3.25 -2.30
CA GLU A 220 1.18 2.18 -1.30
C GLU A 220 0.93 2.70 0.12
N GLY A 221 1.66 3.74 0.56
CA GLY A 221 1.47 4.30 1.90
C GLY A 221 0.05 4.85 2.12
N LEU A 222 -0.55 5.49 1.10
CA LEU A 222 -1.92 5.99 1.17
C LEU A 222 -2.94 4.84 1.21
N ALA A 223 -2.68 3.76 0.50
CA ALA A 223 -3.51 2.56 0.57
C ALA A 223 -3.54 1.98 2.00
N VAL A 224 -2.41 1.96 2.73
CA VAL A 224 -2.39 1.55 4.15
C VAL A 224 -3.31 2.45 5.00
N VAL A 225 -3.34 3.77 4.75
CA VAL A 225 -4.27 4.69 5.43
C VAL A 225 -5.72 4.35 5.13
N TYR A 226 -6.04 4.07 3.86
CA TYR A 226 -7.41 3.71 3.47
C TYR A 226 -7.85 2.34 4.00
N SER A 227 -6.92 1.43 4.25
CA SER A 227 -7.21 0.14 4.91
C SER A 227 -7.64 0.31 6.37
N GLU A 228 -6.97 1.19 7.13
CA GLU A 228 -6.96 1.11 8.59
C GLU A 228 -7.47 2.35 9.32
N LEU A 229 -7.61 3.50 8.66
CA LEU A 229 -7.82 4.78 9.32
C LEU A 229 -9.15 5.45 8.97
N ALA A 230 -10.18 4.68 8.63
CA ALA A 230 -11.52 5.22 8.40
C ALA A 230 -12.06 5.95 9.62
N ASP A 231 -11.86 5.40 10.83
CA ASP A 231 -12.34 5.97 12.10
C ASP A 231 -11.68 7.31 12.46
N THR A 232 -10.50 7.59 11.93
CA THR A 232 -9.80 8.88 12.08
C THR A 232 -10.00 9.80 10.89
N ALA A 233 -11.03 9.55 10.07
CA ALA A 233 -11.26 10.23 8.81
C ALA A 233 -10.02 10.21 7.90
N TYR A 234 -9.35 9.06 7.82
CA TYR A 234 -8.13 8.84 7.04
C TYR A 234 -6.98 9.81 7.39
N THR A 235 -6.91 10.21 8.67
CA THR A 235 -5.85 11.08 9.20
C THR A 235 -4.87 10.27 10.02
N GLY A 236 -3.60 10.27 9.60
CA GLY A 236 -2.52 9.50 10.25
C GLY A 236 -1.34 9.30 9.33
N ILE A 237 -0.42 8.45 9.74
CA ILE A 237 0.76 8.08 8.97
C ILE A 237 0.64 6.61 8.56
N GLY A 238 0.61 6.36 7.26
CA GLY A 238 0.64 5.01 6.69
C GLY A 238 2.03 4.65 6.22
N MET A 239 2.50 3.45 6.60
CA MET A 239 3.82 2.94 6.23
C MET A 239 3.71 1.51 5.71
N SER A 240 4.15 1.26 4.46
CA SER A 240 4.30 -0.08 3.89
C SER A 240 5.77 -0.47 3.86
N PHE A 241 6.10 -1.61 4.46
CA PHE A 241 7.45 -2.17 4.51
C PHE A 241 7.52 -3.45 3.67
N GLY A 242 7.76 -3.27 2.38
CA GLY A 242 7.86 -4.35 1.39
C GLY A 242 9.22 -5.03 1.33
N ALA A 243 9.36 -5.98 0.41
CA ALA A 243 10.65 -6.60 0.12
C ALA A 243 11.59 -5.61 -0.59
N GLY A 244 11.12 -4.92 -1.63
CA GLY A 244 11.95 -4.02 -2.43
C GLY A 244 12.03 -2.59 -1.93
N MET A 245 10.96 -2.07 -1.28
CA MET A 245 10.84 -0.67 -0.88
C MET A 245 10.08 -0.50 0.43
N CYS A 246 10.28 0.68 1.05
CA CYS A 246 9.38 1.20 2.08
C CYS A 246 8.66 2.43 1.54
N ASN A 247 7.35 2.50 1.74
CA ASN A 247 6.50 3.61 1.29
C ASN A 247 5.82 4.27 2.48
N ILE A 248 5.93 5.58 2.57
CA ILE A 248 5.45 6.37 3.70
C ILE A 248 4.54 7.48 3.19
N VAL A 249 3.44 7.71 3.88
CA VAL A 249 2.56 8.86 3.67
C VAL A 249 2.18 9.50 5.00
N TYR A 250 2.21 10.80 5.05
CA TYR A 250 1.49 11.59 6.04
C TYR A 250 0.18 12.06 5.41
N SER A 251 -0.94 11.59 5.93
CA SER A 251 -2.29 11.86 5.40
C SER A 251 -3.10 12.70 6.36
N PHE A 252 -3.86 13.64 5.82
CA PHE A 252 -4.85 14.41 6.55
C PHE A 252 -6.19 14.38 5.80
N MET A 253 -7.20 13.78 6.40
CA MET A 253 -8.53 13.58 5.81
C MET A 253 -8.48 12.88 4.44
N GLY A 254 -7.62 11.87 4.32
CA GLY A 254 -7.45 11.08 3.09
C GLY A 254 -6.62 11.77 2.00
N ILE A 255 -6.08 12.96 2.26
CA ILE A 255 -5.25 13.70 1.32
C ILE A 255 -3.79 13.63 1.79
N PRO A 256 -2.85 13.19 0.94
CA PRO A 256 -1.43 13.22 1.28
C PRO A 256 -0.95 14.65 1.54
N VAL A 257 -0.40 14.89 2.75
CA VAL A 257 0.37 16.13 3.04
C VAL A 257 1.72 16.03 2.35
N PHE A 258 2.38 14.90 2.50
CA PHE A 258 3.51 14.46 1.69
C PHE A 258 3.60 12.93 1.69
N SER A 259 4.29 12.40 0.68
CA SER A 259 4.63 10.98 0.60
C SER A 259 6.03 10.82 0.03
N PHE A 260 6.69 9.74 0.41
CA PHE A 260 8.00 9.37 -0.13
C PHE A 260 8.20 7.87 -0.02
N SER A 261 9.17 7.36 -0.75
CA SER A 261 9.63 5.98 -0.60
C SER A 261 11.14 5.92 -0.40
N LEU A 262 11.58 4.78 0.13
CA LEU A 262 12.98 4.41 0.25
C LEU A 262 13.22 3.16 -0.60
N SER A 263 14.28 3.15 -1.38
CA SER A 263 14.73 1.97 -2.14
C SER A 263 15.39 0.91 -1.26
N ARG A 264 15.05 0.93 0.03
CA ARG A 264 15.50 0.02 1.07
C ARG A 264 14.28 -0.72 1.62
N GLY A 265 14.27 -2.02 1.43
CA GLY A 265 13.22 -2.91 1.94
C GLY A 265 13.82 -4.15 2.59
N GLY A 266 13.05 -5.23 2.65
CA GLY A 266 13.51 -6.50 3.20
C GLY A 266 14.71 -7.08 2.46
N ASP A 267 14.74 -6.95 1.14
CA ASP A 267 15.85 -7.43 0.30
C ASP A 267 17.15 -6.66 0.58
N TRP A 268 17.05 -5.34 0.83
CA TRP A 268 18.20 -4.53 1.21
C TRP A 268 18.81 -4.98 2.54
N ILE A 269 17.98 -5.34 3.52
CA ILE A 269 18.45 -5.89 4.81
C ILE A 269 19.18 -7.21 4.57
N ASP A 270 18.61 -8.11 3.76
CA ASP A 270 19.17 -9.42 3.48
C ASP A 270 20.52 -9.33 2.76
N GLU A 271 20.60 -8.53 1.71
CA GLU A 271 21.82 -8.30 0.93
C GLU A 271 22.96 -7.79 1.81
N HIS A 272 22.68 -6.79 2.62
CA HIS A 272 23.72 -6.18 3.47
C HIS A 272 24.12 -7.07 4.65
N ALA A 273 23.17 -7.77 5.25
CA ALA A 273 23.49 -8.72 6.32
C ALA A 273 24.31 -9.91 5.77
N ALA A 274 23.99 -10.41 4.58
CA ALA A 274 24.72 -11.46 3.91
C ALA A 274 26.17 -11.08 3.64
N MET A 275 26.42 -9.86 3.11
CA MET A 275 27.78 -9.33 2.86
C MET A 275 28.67 -9.32 4.10
N HIS A 276 28.09 -9.12 5.29
CA HIS A 276 28.84 -8.99 6.55
C HIS A 276 28.92 -10.29 7.35
N THR A 277 28.22 -11.33 6.92
CA THR A 277 28.23 -12.63 7.63
C THR A 277 28.86 -13.75 6.80
N ASP A 278 29.33 -13.45 5.58
CA ASP A 278 29.85 -14.42 4.61
C ASP A 278 28.83 -15.52 4.29
N GLU A 279 27.54 -15.15 4.29
CA GLU A 279 26.41 -16.02 4.01
C GLU A 279 25.75 -15.64 2.68
N THR A 280 24.88 -16.51 2.18
CA THR A 280 24.07 -16.17 1.01
C THR A 280 22.81 -15.37 1.42
N ASN A 281 22.27 -14.56 0.51
CA ASN A 281 21.00 -13.86 0.74
C ASN A 281 19.88 -14.82 1.17
N ASN A 282 19.80 -16.00 0.57
CA ASN A 282 18.78 -17.01 0.88
C ASN A 282 18.86 -17.49 2.33
N VAL A 283 20.06 -17.67 2.87
CA VAL A 283 20.25 -18.06 4.27
C VAL A 283 19.77 -16.95 5.19
N VAL A 284 20.17 -15.71 4.93
CA VAL A 284 19.74 -14.54 5.72
C VAL A 284 18.23 -14.34 5.65
N THR A 285 17.65 -14.38 4.45
CA THR A 285 16.18 -14.32 4.25
C THR A 285 15.47 -15.40 5.05
N SER A 286 15.98 -16.64 5.00
CA SER A 286 15.40 -17.74 5.77
C SER A 286 15.45 -17.52 7.28
N VAL A 287 16.52 -16.93 7.81
CA VAL A 287 16.63 -16.59 9.24
C VAL A 287 15.66 -15.47 9.60
N LYS A 288 15.57 -14.44 8.77
CA LYS A 288 14.66 -13.31 8.95
C LYS A 288 13.19 -13.74 8.92
N GLU A 289 12.78 -14.54 7.92
CA GLU A 289 11.40 -14.98 7.73
C GLU A 289 10.96 -16.03 8.76
N LYS A 290 11.87 -16.90 9.21
CA LYS A 290 11.58 -17.82 10.32
C LYS A 290 11.24 -17.09 11.61
N GLY A 291 11.78 -15.89 11.80
CA GLY A 291 11.64 -15.15 13.04
C GLY A 291 12.25 -15.89 14.25
N GLY A 292 11.57 -15.78 15.40
CA GLY A 292 12.02 -16.46 16.63
C GLY A 292 13.16 -15.73 17.34
N PHE A 293 13.46 -14.49 16.95
CA PHE A 293 14.34 -13.56 17.65
C PHE A 293 13.81 -12.14 17.54
N SER A 294 14.13 -11.31 18.52
CA SER A 294 13.85 -9.88 18.44
C SER A 294 14.99 -9.15 17.72
N ILE A 295 14.66 -8.20 16.86
CA ILE A 295 15.65 -7.32 16.24
C ILE A 295 16.36 -6.44 17.25
N THR A 296 15.81 -6.27 18.45
CA THR A 296 16.42 -5.54 19.57
C THR A 296 17.31 -6.44 20.45
N GLU A 297 17.17 -7.78 20.35
CA GLU A 297 17.88 -8.75 21.19
C GLU A 297 18.42 -9.94 20.35
N PRO A 298 19.35 -9.70 19.42
CA PRO A 298 19.91 -10.76 18.57
C PRO A 298 20.83 -11.69 19.36
N SER A 299 20.76 -13.01 19.07
CA SER A 299 21.53 -14.03 19.80
C SER A 299 22.76 -14.59 19.07
N ASN A 300 22.90 -14.35 17.76
CA ASN A 300 24.02 -14.82 16.95
C ASN A 300 24.43 -13.80 15.88
N GLY A 301 25.52 -14.10 15.14
CA GLY A 301 26.12 -13.18 14.17
C GLY A 301 25.16 -12.76 13.04
N ILE A 302 24.41 -13.70 12.47
CA ILE A 302 23.44 -13.41 11.38
C ILE A 302 22.31 -12.53 11.91
N GLN A 303 21.72 -12.88 13.06
CA GLN A 303 20.65 -12.09 13.69
C GLN A 303 21.15 -10.68 14.04
N LYS A 304 22.40 -10.55 14.51
CA LYS A 304 23.01 -9.25 14.81
C LYS A 304 23.16 -8.39 13.55
N ALA A 305 23.60 -8.98 12.44
CA ALA A 305 23.70 -8.27 11.17
C ALA A 305 22.29 -7.81 10.69
N ILE A 306 21.31 -8.70 10.72
CA ILE A 306 19.91 -8.35 10.40
C ILE A 306 19.42 -7.20 11.28
N SER A 307 19.64 -7.27 12.60
CA SER A 307 19.19 -6.24 13.55
C SER A 307 19.82 -4.87 13.26
N ILE A 308 21.12 -4.83 12.93
CA ILE A 308 21.81 -3.59 12.56
C ILE A 308 21.18 -2.95 11.33
N TYR A 309 20.80 -3.73 10.33
CA TYR A 309 20.20 -3.19 9.11
C TYR A 309 18.75 -2.82 9.28
N TYR A 310 17.98 -3.48 10.14
CA TYR A 310 16.67 -3.01 10.59
C TYR A 310 16.77 -1.66 11.30
N ASP A 311 17.70 -1.52 12.24
CA ASP A 311 17.93 -0.28 12.95
C ASP A 311 18.34 0.87 12.02
N SER A 312 19.26 0.59 11.09
CA SER A 312 19.68 1.56 10.07
C SER A 312 18.50 2.00 9.16
N LEU A 313 17.65 1.07 8.75
CA LEU A 313 16.48 1.37 7.93
C LEU A 313 15.50 2.28 8.69
N LEU A 314 15.13 1.90 9.92
CA LEU A 314 14.16 2.64 10.72
C LEU A 314 14.67 4.01 11.12
N THR A 315 15.93 4.12 11.53
CA THR A 315 16.55 5.41 11.87
C THR A 315 16.55 6.33 10.65
N TYR A 316 17.00 5.83 9.51
CA TYR A 316 17.01 6.61 8.26
C TYR A 316 15.60 7.06 7.84
N LEU A 317 14.61 6.19 7.95
CA LEU A 317 13.22 6.49 7.62
C LEU A 317 12.68 7.64 8.48
N VAL A 318 12.88 7.57 9.80
CA VAL A 318 12.41 8.59 10.73
C VAL A 318 13.12 9.93 10.50
N GLU A 319 14.43 9.92 10.24
CA GLU A 319 15.19 11.12 9.87
C GLU A 319 14.66 11.75 8.59
N GLN A 320 14.39 10.96 7.55
CA GLN A 320 13.83 11.48 6.28
C GLN A 320 12.43 12.05 6.47
N PHE A 321 11.60 11.44 7.31
CA PHE A 321 10.30 11.99 7.64
C PHE A 321 10.42 13.38 8.30
N LYS A 322 11.31 13.53 9.29
CA LYS A 322 11.59 14.81 9.95
C LYS A 322 12.04 15.88 8.95
N ILE A 323 12.97 15.54 8.08
CA ILE A 323 13.48 16.45 7.03
C ILE A 323 12.37 16.90 6.08
N LEU A 324 11.53 16.00 5.62
CA LEU A 324 10.43 16.33 4.71
C LEU A 324 9.37 17.17 5.40
N TYR A 325 9.04 16.87 6.66
CA TYR A 325 8.12 17.68 7.44
C TYR A 325 8.62 19.13 7.58
N GLU A 326 9.90 19.32 7.89
CA GLU A 326 10.52 20.64 8.01
C GLU A 326 10.54 21.41 6.67
N LYS A 327 10.72 20.70 5.55
CA LYS A 327 10.71 21.28 4.20
C LYS A 327 9.32 21.63 3.70
N THR A 328 8.27 20.99 4.26
CA THR A 328 6.88 21.25 3.85
C THR A 328 6.45 22.62 4.31
N PRO A 329 5.96 23.49 3.40
CA PRO A 329 5.53 24.82 3.77
C PRO A 329 4.45 24.81 4.85
N ARG A 330 4.57 25.69 5.86
CA ARG A 330 3.61 25.72 6.99
C ARG A 330 2.15 25.84 6.59
N LYS A 331 1.86 26.50 5.48
CA LYS A 331 0.51 26.61 4.94
C LYS A 331 -0.06 25.29 4.38
N GLU A 332 0.79 24.31 4.10
CA GLU A 332 0.43 23.00 3.58
C GLU A 332 0.36 21.96 4.73
N LEU A 333 0.96 22.28 5.88
CA LEU A 333 0.85 21.45 7.06
C LEU A 333 -0.53 21.66 7.73
N PRO A 334 -1.28 20.59 8.01
CA PRO A 334 -2.54 20.69 8.71
C PRO A 334 -2.32 21.14 10.16
N ASN A 335 -3.26 21.92 10.69
CA ASN A 335 -3.27 22.24 12.11
C ASN A 335 -3.86 21.07 12.90
N VAL A 336 -3.01 20.10 13.21
CA VAL A 336 -3.40 18.91 13.95
C VAL A 336 -3.38 19.20 15.45
N LEU A 337 -4.56 19.18 16.07
CA LEU A 337 -4.71 19.41 17.51
C LEU A 337 -4.59 18.12 18.34
N ASN A 338 -4.88 16.98 17.73
CA ASN A 338 -4.89 15.68 18.40
C ASN A 338 -3.77 14.79 17.90
N PRO A 339 -3.16 13.96 18.76
CA PRO A 339 -2.23 12.92 18.33
C PRO A 339 -2.88 11.99 17.31
N MET A 340 -2.09 11.52 16.34
CA MET A 340 -2.55 10.65 15.27
C MET A 340 -1.86 9.29 15.27
N PRO A 341 -2.49 8.24 14.73
CA PRO A 341 -1.89 6.91 14.66
C PRO A 341 -0.83 6.82 13.54
N ILE A 342 0.16 5.94 13.77
CA ILE A 342 1.00 5.34 12.73
C ILE A 342 0.51 3.93 12.51
N VAL A 343 0.17 3.60 11.26
CA VAL A 343 -0.16 2.22 10.84
C VAL A 343 0.93 1.68 9.96
N ILE A 344 1.40 0.49 10.29
CA ILE A 344 2.46 -0.21 9.58
C ILE A 344 1.94 -1.49 8.93
N ALA A 345 2.42 -1.76 7.72
CA ALA A 345 2.06 -2.92 6.91
C ALA A 345 3.29 -3.49 6.20
N GLY A 346 3.11 -4.65 5.55
CA GLY A 346 4.15 -5.33 4.80
C GLY A 346 4.98 -6.32 5.62
N GLY A 347 5.51 -7.33 4.93
CA GLY A 347 6.17 -8.48 5.58
C GLY A 347 7.42 -8.12 6.38
N THR A 348 8.17 -7.08 5.95
CA THR A 348 9.38 -6.62 6.63
C THR A 348 9.07 -6.06 8.03
N SER A 349 7.88 -5.49 8.25
CA SER A 349 7.46 -4.96 9.55
C SER A 349 7.11 -6.01 10.60
N LEU A 350 6.96 -7.28 10.21
CA LEU A 350 6.54 -8.38 11.10
C LEU A 350 7.68 -8.88 12.02
N ALA A 351 8.88 -8.37 11.86
CA ALA A 351 10.00 -8.74 12.73
C ALA A 351 9.71 -8.35 14.19
N GLN A 352 9.93 -9.29 15.10
CA GLN A 352 9.73 -9.04 16.53
C GLN A 352 10.65 -7.89 17.00
N GLY A 353 10.09 -6.94 17.77
CA GLY A 353 10.81 -5.75 18.23
C GLY A 353 10.75 -4.56 17.25
N PHE A 354 10.11 -4.73 16.07
CA PHE A 354 9.99 -3.67 15.07
C PHE A 354 9.17 -2.47 15.57
N VAL A 355 7.99 -2.72 16.12
CA VAL A 355 7.10 -1.68 16.64
C VAL A 355 7.76 -0.95 17.83
N GLU A 356 8.38 -1.71 18.72
CA GLU A 356 9.11 -1.18 19.87
C GLU A 356 10.20 -0.21 19.43
N ARG A 357 11.00 -0.62 18.45
CA ARG A 357 12.08 0.21 17.93
C ARG A 357 11.57 1.46 17.21
N LEU A 358 10.52 1.32 16.40
CA LEU A 358 9.90 2.48 15.75
C LEU A 358 9.32 3.46 16.77
N ARG A 359 8.72 2.96 17.85
CA ARG A 359 8.21 3.78 18.96
C ARG A 359 9.32 4.56 19.66
N GLU A 360 10.46 3.95 19.93
CA GLU A 360 11.62 4.63 20.49
C GLU A 360 12.08 5.79 19.60
N LEU A 361 12.22 5.55 18.29
CA LEU A 361 12.67 6.55 17.32
C LEU A 361 11.69 7.70 17.11
N THR A 362 10.40 7.48 17.38
CA THR A 362 9.35 8.49 17.24
C THR A 362 8.92 9.12 18.56
N SER A 363 9.52 8.72 19.70
CA SER A 363 9.17 9.24 21.03
C SER A 363 9.73 10.61 21.31
N GLU A 364 10.92 10.93 20.78
CA GLU A 364 11.62 12.18 21.00
C GLU A 364 11.71 12.99 19.70
N ASP A 365 11.40 14.28 19.78
CA ASP A 365 11.54 15.25 18.68
C ASP A 365 10.84 14.83 17.37
N PHE A 366 9.83 13.94 17.43
CA PHE A 366 9.05 13.63 16.25
C PHE A 366 8.08 14.79 15.95
N PRO A 367 8.00 15.29 14.71
CA PRO A 367 7.35 16.58 14.43
C PRO A 367 5.81 16.51 14.52
N VAL A 368 5.25 15.32 14.64
CA VAL A 368 3.81 15.07 14.74
C VAL A 368 3.52 14.28 16.01
N PRO A 369 2.56 14.71 16.85
CA PRO A 369 2.20 13.95 18.04
C PRO A 369 1.55 12.61 17.64
N ILE A 370 2.09 11.51 18.18
CA ILE A 370 1.63 10.14 17.86
C ILE A 370 0.78 9.59 18.99
N SER A 371 -0.42 9.08 18.66
CA SER A 371 -1.30 8.43 19.61
C SER A 371 -0.93 6.97 19.86
N GLU A 372 -0.64 6.25 18.79
CA GLU A 372 -0.28 4.84 18.82
C GLU A 372 0.52 4.45 17.55
N ILE A 373 1.26 3.35 17.65
CA ILE A 373 1.85 2.66 16.51
C ILE A 373 1.31 1.24 16.52
N LYS A 374 0.64 0.85 15.43
CA LYS A 374 0.03 -0.46 15.30
C LYS A 374 0.27 -1.08 13.92
N HIS A 375 0.27 -2.40 13.85
CA HIS A 375 0.14 -3.10 12.59
C HIS A 375 -1.27 -2.94 12.02
N ALA A 376 -1.38 -2.97 10.70
CA ALA A 376 -2.64 -3.21 10.02
C ALA A 376 -3.25 -4.55 10.48
N GLU A 377 -4.56 -4.70 10.39
CA GLU A 377 -5.26 -5.94 10.77
C GLU A 377 -4.71 -7.13 9.97
N GLU A 378 -4.52 -6.95 8.67
CA GLU A 378 -3.90 -7.92 7.76
C GLU A 378 -2.65 -7.30 7.11
N PRO A 379 -1.48 -7.31 7.77
CA PRO A 379 -0.31 -6.55 7.33
C PRO A 379 0.19 -6.91 5.92
N LEU A 380 0.00 -8.15 5.48
CA LEU A 380 0.40 -8.63 4.15
C LEU A 380 -0.59 -8.24 3.05
N PHE A 381 -1.80 -7.80 3.41
CA PHE A 381 -2.87 -7.44 2.48
C PHE A 381 -3.36 -6.00 2.66
N ALA A 382 -2.79 -5.24 3.59
CA ALA A 382 -3.24 -3.90 3.91
C ALA A 382 -3.23 -2.96 2.69
N VAL A 383 -2.23 -3.06 1.82
CA VAL A 383 -2.16 -2.26 0.59
C VAL A 383 -3.31 -2.64 -0.34
N SER A 384 -3.48 -3.92 -0.69
CA SER A 384 -4.58 -4.36 -1.55
C SER A 384 -5.96 -4.10 -0.93
N ASN A 385 -6.10 -4.23 0.41
CA ASN A 385 -7.33 -3.86 1.11
C ASN A 385 -7.64 -2.36 0.99
N GLY A 386 -6.67 -1.51 1.22
CA GLY A 386 -6.87 -0.06 1.09
C GLY A 386 -7.22 0.38 -0.32
N LEU A 387 -6.63 -0.25 -1.34
CA LEU A 387 -6.99 -0.05 -2.74
C LEU A 387 -8.43 -0.50 -3.03
N TYR A 388 -8.86 -1.63 -2.47
CA TYR A 388 -10.24 -2.10 -2.52
C TYR A 388 -11.20 -1.10 -1.83
N GLN A 389 -10.86 -0.59 -0.64
CA GLN A 389 -11.68 0.42 0.06
C GLN A 389 -11.80 1.71 -0.77
N ALA A 390 -10.72 2.15 -1.42
CA ALA A 390 -10.75 3.29 -2.32
C ALA A 390 -11.65 3.04 -3.54
N ALA A 391 -11.58 1.84 -4.14
CA ALA A 391 -12.46 1.45 -5.24
C ALA A 391 -13.93 1.44 -4.82
N LYS A 392 -14.24 0.95 -3.61
CA LYS A 392 -15.59 0.95 -3.04
C LYS A 392 -16.12 2.37 -2.82
N LEU A 393 -15.29 3.26 -2.26
CA LEU A 393 -15.66 4.66 -2.02
C LEU A 393 -15.88 5.46 -3.31
N SER A 394 -15.22 5.11 -4.40
CA SER A 394 -15.40 5.76 -5.70
C SER A 394 -16.75 5.45 -6.36
N ASN A 395 -17.52 4.53 -5.79
CA ASN A 395 -18.86 4.12 -6.25
C ASN A 395 -20.00 4.83 -5.49
N THR A 396 -19.68 5.60 -4.47
CA THR A 396 -20.63 6.40 -3.68
C THR A 396 -20.60 7.85 -4.10
#